data_a6cf4c96300cc7ab583ef2b324e238f0
#
_entry.id   a6cf4c96300cc7ab583ef2b324e238f0
#
_cell.length_a   1.000
_cell.length_b   1.000
_cell.length_c   1.000
_cell.angle_alpha   90.00
_cell.angle_beta   90.00
_cell.angle_gamma   90.00
#
_symmetry.space_group_name_H-M   'P 1'
#
loop_
_entity.id
_entity.type
_entity.pdbx_description
1 polymer ?
#
loop_
_entity_poly.entity_id
_entity_poly.type
_entity_poly.pdbx_seq_one_letter_code
_entity_poly.pdbx_strand_id
1 'polypeptide(L)'
;MIATARSPAWFREALATADRLRDTVGVVLVANLKSRTTPIDDYETDSIATEFLSDKELDDFVQGFEQAGIYCEVVVDEGGFVRWLNEGHFQFGRPRPIVYNVTQNGTGPARFSLVPGLCRLHRLPLVDSDAYTAALGQHKFHFISLLEHFGLPVAPSWWFTRHGWWPVRPPAGLRVIAKPTLDSASVGIHGDSVSLVDAGLETRLMSLAESFRQAITVQEFIPGFEVEVPVLEAQEPRACMAVGIQLHGRRNLGDSFLVYDDVFADGYEFYDFSEEDRKGAASMMEFARQAHVGLGFIGPSRIDFRVSATGDARIMEVTCKPHLTAHTSFAYLLAAMGHSYADLLKFLVGSAAQRLGINPM
;
A
#
# COMPACT_ATOMS: atom_id res chain seq x y z
N MET A 1 -20.50 -3.95 20.60
CA MET A 1 -20.13 -5.39 20.49
C MET A 1 -20.17 -5.74 19.03
N ILE A 2 -19.01 -5.82 18.38
CA ILE A 2 -18.89 -6.30 17.00
C ILE A 2 -19.29 -7.77 17.04
N ALA A 3 -20.38 -8.13 16.36
CA ALA A 3 -20.74 -9.54 16.19
C ALA A 3 -19.57 -10.22 15.48
N THR A 4 -18.87 -11.11 16.16
CA THR A 4 -17.79 -11.92 15.61
C THR A 4 -18.36 -12.74 14.46
N ALA A 5 -18.30 -12.18 13.24
CA ALA A 5 -18.57 -12.93 12.04
C ALA A 5 -17.56 -14.09 12.00
N ARG A 6 -18.05 -15.33 11.84
CA ARG A 6 -17.13 -16.48 11.69
C ARG A 6 -16.16 -16.17 10.57
N SER A 7 -14.87 -16.34 10.84
CA SER A 7 -13.80 -16.23 9.84
C SER A 7 -14.21 -16.91 8.52
N PRO A 8 -14.08 -16.27 7.36
CA PRO A 8 -14.45 -16.85 6.08
C PRO A 8 -13.67 -18.13 5.78
N ALA A 9 -14.29 -19.05 5.05
CA ALA A 9 -13.67 -20.35 4.73
C ALA A 9 -12.35 -20.19 3.96
N TRP A 10 -12.30 -19.31 2.99
CA TRP A 10 -11.10 -19.02 2.18
C TRP A 10 -9.92 -18.51 3.04
N PHE A 11 -10.21 -17.72 4.07
CA PHE A 11 -9.18 -17.20 4.99
C PHE A 11 -8.63 -18.34 5.85
N ARG A 12 -9.52 -19.17 6.46
CA ARG A 12 -9.11 -20.33 7.24
C ARG A 12 -8.33 -21.36 6.42
N GLU A 13 -8.67 -21.51 5.14
CA GLU A 13 -7.95 -22.41 4.24
C GLU A 13 -6.52 -21.95 3.97
N ALA A 14 -6.32 -20.63 3.79
CA ALA A 14 -4.97 -20.06 3.66
C ALA A 14 -4.15 -20.28 4.96
N LEU A 15 -4.75 -20.05 6.14
CA LEU A 15 -4.08 -20.34 7.41
C LEU A 15 -3.69 -21.82 7.53
N ALA A 16 -4.61 -22.73 7.21
CA ALA A 16 -4.36 -24.16 7.23
C ALA A 16 -3.29 -24.59 6.20
N THR A 17 -3.19 -23.88 5.07
CA THR A 17 -2.11 -24.11 4.10
C THR A 17 -0.76 -23.72 4.68
N ALA A 18 -0.66 -22.56 5.33
CA ALA A 18 0.58 -22.16 6.01
C ALA A 18 0.96 -23.16 7.12
N ASP A 19 -0.01 -23.65 7.89
CA ASP A 19 0.25 -24.68 8.93
C ASP A 19 0.86 -25.96 8.36
N ARG A 20 0.37 -26.42 7.23
CA ARG A 20 0.91 -27.62 6.56
C ARG A 20 2.33 -27.41 6.03
N LEU A 21 2.72 -26.18 5.77
CA LEU A 21 4.00 -25.81 5.13
C LEU A 21 5.06 -25.32 6.12
N ARG A 22 4.74 -25.11 7.40
CA ARG A 22 5.61 -24.43 8.38
C ARG A 22 7.02 -25.02 8.53
N ASP A 23 7.16 -26.35 8.34
CA ASP A 23 8.45 -27.02 8.45
C ASP A 23 9.24 -27.08 7.13
N THR A 24 8.61 -26.67 6.02
CA THR A 24 9.17 -26.77 4.67
C THR A 24 9.31 -25.41 3.96
N VAL A 25 8.61 -24.38 4.42
CA VAL A 25 8.61 -23.03 3.86
C VAL A 25 8.95 -22.02 4.94
N GLY A 26 9.75 -21.01 4.59
CA GLY A 26 10.05 -19.87 5.44
C GLY A 26 9.95 -18.56 4.67
N VAL A 27 9.88 -17.46 5.39
CA VAL A 27 9.84 -16.12 4.83
C VAL A 27 11.23 -15.52 4.81
N VAL A 28 11.59 -14.91 3.69
CA VAL A 28 12.70 -13.96 3.61
C VAL A 28 12.10 -12.56 3.55
N LEU A 29 12.12 -11.86 4.67
CA LEU A 29 11.64 -10.49 4.80
C LEU A 29 12.73 -9.53 4.35
N VAL A 30 12.54 -8.89 3.20
CA VAL A 30 13.47 -7.88 2.68
C VAL A 30 12.92 -6.50 3.04
N ALA A 31 13.64 -5.75 3.87
CA ALA A 31 13.15 -4.50 4.47
C ALA A 31 14.19 -3.39 4.47
N ASN A 32 13.76 -2.15 4.21
CA ASN A 32 14.54 -0.96 4.57
C ASN A 32 14.23 -0.58 6.01
N LEU A 33 15.28 -0.25 6.77
CA LEU A 33 15.18 0.09 8.20
C LEU A 33 15.70 1.51 8.44
N LYS A 34 14.94 2.31 9.18
CA LYS A 34 15.33 3.68 9.56
C LYS A 34 16.71 3.75 10.21
N SER A 35 17.08 2.72 10.99
CA SER A 35 18.33 2.65 11.74
C SER A 35 19.53 2.13 10.94
N ARG A 36 19.32 1.41 9.81
CA ARG A 36 20.38 0.65 9.13
C ARG A 36 20.46 0.86 7.63
N THR A 37 19.40 1.36 6.99
CA THR A 37 19.39 1.59 5.55
C THR A 37 19.70 3.06 5.26
N THR A 38 20.72 3.31 4.45
CA THR A 38 20.97 4.64 3.91
C THR A 38 20.14 4.83 2.65
N PRO A 39 19.36 5.92 2.52
CA PRO A 39 18.68 6.24 1.26
C PRO A 39 19.68 6.28 0.10
N ILE A 40 19.35 5.59 -0.99
CA ILE A 40 20.14 5.62 -2.23
C ILE A 40 20.09 7.02 -2.84
N ASP A 41 18.92 7.64 -2.76
CA ASP A 41 18.64 9.00 -3.15
C ASP A 41 17.51 9.52 -2.25
N ASP A 42 17.52 10.81 -1.90
CA ASP A 42 16.59 11.39 -0.94
C ASP A 42 16.21 12.82 -1.31
N TYR A 43 15.17 13.34 -0.69
CA TYR A 43 14.75 14.73 -0.82
C TYR A 43 15.32 15.58 0.32
N GLU A 44 15.46 16.89 0.07
CA GLU A 44 16.00 17.82 1.07
C GLU A 44 15.02 18.10 2.22
N THR A 45 13.71 18.03 1.94
CA THR A 45 12.66 18.39 2.89
C THR A 45 12.02 17.20 3.56
N ASP A 46 11.48 16.26 2.79
CA ASP A 46 10.75 15.11 3.28
C ASP A 46 11.50 13.84 2.93
N SER A 47 12.22 13.28 3.88
CA SER A 47 13.02 12.09 3.63
C SER A 47 12.15 10.87 3.32
N ILE A 48 12.52 10.11 2.28
CA ILE A 48 11.93 8.80 1.98
C ILE A 48 12.18 7.78 3.09
N ALA A 49 13.15 8.03 3.98
CA ALA A 49 13.39 7.15 5.12
C ALA A 49 12.19 7.07 6.08
N THR A 50 11.23 8.00 5.99
CA THR A 50 9.95 7.89 6.72
C THR A 50 9.13 6.69 6.30
N GLU A 51 9.27 6.25 5.06
CA GLU A 51 8.64 5.05 4.54
C GLU A 51 9.31 3.74 5.00
N PHE A 52 10.52 3.82 5.58
CA PHE A 52 11.25 2.65 6.08
C PHE A 52 10.67 2.16 7.41
N LEU A 53 10.82 0.88 7.69
CA LEU A 53 10.42 0.33 8.97
C LEU A 53 11.29 0.88 10.11
N SER A 54 10.66 1.21 11.23
CA SER A 54 11.35 1.35 12.51
C SER A 54 11.83 -0.01 13.01
N ASP A 55 12.78 -0.03 13.95
CA ASP A 55 13.21 -1.29 14.57
C ASP A 55 12.06 -1.99 15.30
N LYS A 56 11.13 -1.22 15.90
CA LYS A 56 9.93 -1.77 16.54
C LYS A 56 9.01 -2.48 15.53
N GLU A 57 8.76 -1.88 14.38
CA GLU A 57 7.93 -2.49 13.34
C GLU A 57 8.58 -3.75 12.76
N LEU A 58 9.92 -3.77 12.63
CA LEU A 58 10.64 -4.98 12.28
C LEU A 58 10.47 -6.07 13.33
N ASP A 59 10.60 -5.73 14.61
CA ASP A 59 10.41 -6.67 15.72
C ASP A 59 8.97 -7.21 15.74
N ASP A 60 7.97 -6.36 15.47
CA ASP A 60 6.56 -6.77 15.36
C ASP A 60 6.37 -7.80 14.22
N PHE A 61 7.02 -7.61 13.05
CA PHE A 61 7.01 -8.59 11.96
C PHE A 61 7.65 -9.92 12.37
N VAL A 62 8.86 -9.88 12.94
CA VAL A 62 9.60 -11.08 13.34
C VAL A 62 8.84 -11.87 14.38
N GLN A 63 8.36 -11.20 15.44
CA GLN A 63 7.53 -11.83 16.49
C GLN A 63 6.21 -12.36 15.93
N GLY A 64 5.58 -11.64 15.01
CA GLY A 64 4.35 -12.08 14.36
C GLY A 64 4.54 -13.35 13.54
N PHE A 65 5.64 -13.48 12.77
CA PHE A 65 5.98 -14.73 12.08
C PHE A 65 6.32 -15.86 13.05
N GLU A 66 7.05 -15.58 14.13
CA GLU A 66 7.35 -16.56 15.17
C GLU A 66 6.07 -17.09 15.83
N GLN A 67 5.15 -16.20 16.21
CA GLN A 67 3.84 -16.57 16.77
C GLN A 67 2.98 -17.35 15.76
N ALA A 68 3.13 -17.07 14.47
CA ALA A 68 2.48 -17.82 13.38
C ALA A 68 3.13 -19.22 13.18
N GLY A 69 4.26 -19.52 13.83
CA GLY A 69 5.03 -20.74 13.65
C GLY A 69 5.76 -20.81 12.31
N ILE A 70 6.14 -19.67 11.73
CA ILE A 70 6.79 -19.56 10.42
C ILE A 70 8.20 -19.01 10.63
N TYR A 71 9.20 -19.73 10.09
CA TYR A 71 10.58 -19.23 10.06
C TYR A 71 10.67 -17.93 9.26
N CYS A 72 11.32 -16.92 9.83
CA CYS A 72 11.54 -15.63 9.19
C CYS A 72 13.02 -15.26 9.23
N GLU A 73 13.61 -15.06 8.06
CA GLU A 73 14.95 -14.52 7.88
C GLU A 73 14.83 -13.05 7.41
N VAL A 74 15.52 -12.15 8.10
CA VAL A 74 15.51 -10.72 7.76
C VAL A 74 16.71 -10.39 6.90
N VAL A 75 16.46 -9.77 5.76
CA VAL A 75 17.49 -9.23 4.86
C VAL A 75 17.28 -7.71 4.77
N VAL A 76 18.30 -6.97 5.22
CA VAL A 76 18.25 -5.51 5.21
C VAL A 76 18.63 -4.98 3.86
N ASP A 77 17.76 -4.17 3.29
CA ASP A 77 17.80 -3.44 2.02
C ASP A 77 17.99 -4.29 0.74
N GLU A 78 17.85 -3.65 -0.39
CA GLU A 78 17.97 -4.24 -1.72
C GLU A 78 19.41 -4.75 -1.98
N GLY A 79 20.40 -4.02 -1.50
CA GLY A 79 21.82 -4.41 -1.60
C GLY A 79 22.12 -5.66 -0.79
N GLY A 80 21.55 -5.76 0.42
CA GLY A 80 21.58 -6.96 1.24
C GLY A 80 20.94 -8.16 0.53
N PHE A 81 19.80 -7.93 -0.14
CA PHE A 81 19.13 -8.99 -0.89
C PHE A 81 19.98 -9.48 -2.09
N VAL A 82 20.67 -8.59 -2.79
CA VAL A 82 21.61 -8.99 -3.84
C VAL A 82 22.76 -9.84 -3.28
N ARG A 83 23.32 -9.49 -2.10
CA ARG A 83 24.35 -10.31 -1.45
C ARG A 83 23.79 -11.68 -1.06
N TRP A 84 22.62 -11.72 -0.42
CA TRP A 84 21.94 -12.96 -0.04
C TRP A 84 21.71 -13.90 -1.24
N LEU A 85 21.31 -13.36 -2.40
CA LEU A 85 21.18 -14.12 -3.65
C LEU A 85 22.51 -14.68 -4.15
N ASN A 86 23.59 -13.89 -4.11
CA ASN A 86 24.91 -14.28 -4.58
C ASN A 86 25.57 -15.35 -3.68
N GLU A 87 25.28 -15.34 -2.40
CA GLU A 87 25.75 -16.34 -1.44
C GLU A 87 25.00 -17.68 -1.57
N GLY A 88 23.92 -17.72 -2.32
CA GLY A 88 23.19 -18.93 -2.66
C GLY A 88 22.38 -19.52 -1.49
N HIS A 89 22.04 -18.74 -0.49
CA HIS A 89 21.25 -19.17 0.67
C HIS A 89 19.94 -19.88 0.28
N PHE A 90 19.31 -19.44 -0.81
CA PHE A 90 18.07 -20.03 -1.33
C PHE A 90 18.26 -21.42 -1.97
N GLN A 91 19.48 -21.83 -2.29
CA GLN A 91 19.78 -23.16 -2.86
C GLN A 91 19.98 -24.22 -1.83
N PHE A 92 20.54 -23.83 -0.68
CA PHE A 92 20.94 -24.74 0.41
C PHE A 92 20.11 -24.55 1.66
N GLY A 93 19.31 -23.48 1.69
CA GLY A 93 18.54 -23.09 2.85
C GLY A 93 17.37 -24.03 3.12
N ARG A 94 17.13 -24.28 4.38
CA ARG A 94 15.89 -24.83 4.89
C ARG A 94 15.33 -23.82 5.88
N PRO A 95 14.07 -23.54 5.76
CA PRO A 95 13.01 -23.97 4.83
C PRO A 95 13.11 -23.28 3.45
N ARG A 96 12.31 -23.75 2.45
CA ARG A 96 12.23 -23.16 1.11
C ARG A 96 11.74 -21.72 1.23
N PRO A 97 12.45 -20.71 0.66
CA PRO A 97 12.08 -19.32 0.86
C PRO A 97 10.86 -18.91 0.06
N ILE A 98 9.99 -18.10 0.68
CA ILE A 98 9.03 -17.22 0.04
C ILE A 98 9.46 -15.78 0.41
N VAL A 99 9.68 -14.93 -0.57
CA VAL A 99 10.13 -13.56 -0.32
C VAL A 99 8.93 -12.68 0.00
N TYR A 100 9.02 -11.94 1.10
CA TYR A 100 8.11 -10.84 1.41
C TYR A 100 8.90 -9.53 1.35
N ASN A 101 8.53 -8.65 0.42
CA ASN A 101 9.27 -7.45 0.12
C ASN A 101 8.58 -6.20 0.66
N VAL A 102 9.21 -5.53 1.63
CA VAL A 102 8.77 -4.23 2.14
C VAL A 102 9.81 -3.12 1.89
N THR A 103 10.72 -3.32 0.91
CA THR A 103 11.71 -2.30 0.53
C THR A 103 11.14 -1.27 -0.42
N GLN A 104 11.62 -0.04 -0.32
CA GLN A 104 11.18 1.09 -1.14
C GLN A 104 12.25 2.19 -1.24
N ASN A 105 13.52 1.81 -1.27
CA ASN A 105 14.64 2.73 -1.23
C ASN A 105 14.85 3.47 -2.56
N GLY A 106 15.18 4.76 -2.47
CA GLY A 106 15.41 5.65 -3.60
C GLY A 106 14.17 6.43 -4.03
N THR A 107 14.33 7.34 -4.98
CA THR A 107 13.27 8.24 -5.51
C THR A 107 12.85 7.89 -6.93
N GLY A 108 13.43 6.84 -7.51
CA GLY A 108 13.21 6.45 -8.90
C GLY A 108 11.85 5.76 -9.14
N PRO A 109 11.33 5.83 -10.38
CA PRO A 109 10.01 5.33 -10.73
C PRO A 109 9.87 3.80 -10.71
N ALA A 110 10.97 3.06 -10.58
CA ALA A 110 10.97 1.60 -10.54
C ALA A 110 11.50 1.04 -9.21
N ARG A 111 11.62 1.85 -8.17
CA ARG A 111 12.17 1.42 -6.87
C ARG A 111 11.42 0.24 -6.28
N PHE A 112 10.09 0.19 -6.41
CA PHE A 112 9.27 -0.93 -5.93
C PHE A 112 9.48 -2.23 -6.73
N SER A 113 10.08 -2.16 -7.91
CA SER A 113 10.26 -3.29 -8.82
C SER A 113 11.59 -4.04 -8.63
N LEU A 114 12.53 -3.49 -7.86
CA LEU A 114 13.90 -4.03 -7.76
C LEU A 114 13.90 -5.46 -7.19
N VAL A 115 13.36 -5.65 -6.00
CA VAL A 115 13.29 -6.98 -5.37
C VAL A 115 12.37 -7.93 -6.14
N PRO A 116 11.15 -7.56 -6.57
CA PRO A 116 10.33 -8.40 -7.44
C PRO A 116 11.03 -8.84 -8.73
N GLY A 117 11.78 -7.94 -9.38
CA GLY A 117 12.55 -8.27 -10.58
C GLY A 117 13.64 -9.31 -10.31
N LEU A 118 14.37 -9.17 -9.20
CA LEU A 118 15.37 -10.15 -8.75
C LEU A 118 14.71 -11.49 -8.41
N CYS A 119 13.59 -11.48 -7.71
CA CYS A 119 12.82 -12.69 -7.41
C CYS A 119 12.43 -13.44 -8.70
N ARG A 120 11.95 -12.70 -9.71
CA ARG A 120 11.60 -13.29 -11.01
C ARG A 120 12.81 -13.91 -11.71
N LEU A 121 13.96 -13.20 -11.72
CA LEU A 121 15.21 -13.68 -12.32
C LEU A 121 15.69 -14.98 -11.67
N HIS A 122 15.63 -15.06 -10.34
CA HIS A 122 16.06 -16.21 -9.54
C HIS A 122 14.98 -17.27 -9.30
N ARG A 123 13.78 -17.11 -9.87
CA ARG A 123 12.61 -18.01 -9.70
C ARG A 123 12.21 -18.19 -8.24
N LEU A 124 12.36 -17.14 -7.45
CA LEU A 124 11.93 -17.13 -6.06
C LEU A 124 10.45 -16.80 -5.96
N PRO A 125 9.68 -17.54 -5.16
CA PRO A 125 8.31 -17.19 -4.83
C PRO A 125 8.23 -15.83 -4.13
N LEU A 126 7.23 -15.00 -4.49
CA LEU A 126 6.98 -13.68 -3.92
C LEU A 126 5.58 -13.64 -3.32
N VAL A 127 5.44 -12.98 -2.18
CA VAL A 127 4.14 -12.82 -1.49
C VAL A 127 3.22 -11.88 -2.25
N ASP A 128 3.78 -10.80 -2.77
CA ASP A 128 3.09 -9.63 -3.33
C ASP A 128 3.23 -9.51 -4.85
N SER A 129 2.91 -8.34 -5.37
CA SER A 129 2.87 -8.00 -6.78
C SER A 129 4.22 -8.12 -7.47
N ASP A 130 4.21 -8.45 -8.77
CA ASP A 130 5.41 -8.54 -9.60
C ASP A 130 6.02 -7.15 -9.91
N ALA A 131 7.15 -7.16 -10.62
CA ALA A 131 7.90 -5.94 -10.93
C ALA A 131 7.10 -4.92 -11.76
N TYR A 132 6.25 -5.40 -12.69
CA TYR A 132 5.44 -4.52 -13.54
C TYR A 132 4.33 -3.84 -12.74
N THR A 133 3.55 -4.63 -12.02
CA THR A 133 2.43 -4.13 -11.25
C THR A 133 2.89 -3.30 -10.05
N ALA A 134 4.05 -3.60 -9.48
CA ALA A 134 4.68 -2.79 -8.45
C ALA A 134 5.08 -1.39 -8.97
N ALA A 135 5.68 -1.30 -10.17
CA ALA A 135 5.99 0.00 -10.79
C ALA A 135 4.73 0.77 -11.17
N LEU A 136 3.70 0.08 -11.69
CA LEU A 136 2.42 0.68 -12.04
C LEU A 136 1.73 1.26 -10.80
N GLY A 137 1.65 0.49 -9.71
CA GLY A 137 1.01 0.90 -8.46
C GLY A 137 1.73 2.05 -7.75
N GLN A 138 2.98 2.33 -8.12
CA GLN A 138 3.73 3.49 -7.62
C GLN A 138 3.37 4.79 -8.37
N HIS A 139 2.96 4.73 -9.63
CA HIS A 139 2.78 5.90 -10.47
C HIS A 139 1.34 6.43 -10.43
N LYS A 140 1.07 7.42 -9.56
CA LYS A 140 -0.28 7.94 -9.26
C LYS A 140 -1.11 8.27 -10.51
N PHE A 141 -0.55 9.01 -11.46
CA PHE A 141 -1.30 9.39 -12.66
C PHE A 141 -1.61 8.19 -13.57
N HIS A 142 -0.68 7.24 -13.72
CA HIS A 142 -0.89 6.08 -14.60
C HIS A 142 -1.98 5.14 -14.06
N PHE A 143 -1.92 4.77 -12.77
CA PHE A 143 -2.96 3.89 -12.25
C PHE A 143 -4.35 4.55 -12.23
N ILE A 144 -4.45 5.85 -11.91
CA ILE A 144 -5.72 6.57 -11.97
C ILE A 144 -6.27 6.58 -13.39
N SER A 145 -5.44 6.87 -14.40
CA SER A 145 -5.86 6.86 -15.81
C SER A 145 -6.36 5.50 -16.28
N LEU A 146 -5.72 4.41 -15.82
CA LEU A 146 -6.18 3.06 -16.12
C LEU A 146 -7.51 2.74 -15.43
N LEU A 147 -7.67 3.11 -14.16
CA LEU A 147 -8.90 2.88 -13.43
C LEU A 147 -10.07 3.68 -14.03
N GLU A 148 -9.83 4.92 -14.47
CA GLU A 148 -10.80 5.72 -15.20
C GLU A 148 -11.20 5.03 -16.51
N HIS A 149 -10.22 4.52 -17.27
CA HIS A 149 -10.49 3.76 -18.50
C HIS A 149 -11.32 2.50 -18.24
N PHE A 150 -11.17 1.86 -17.10
CA PHE A 150 -12.00 0.72 -16.68
C PHE A 150 -13.38 1.13 -16.15
N GLY A 151 -13.70 2.42 -16.13
CA GLY A 151 -15.00 2.96 -15.68
C GLY A 151 -15.15 2.98 -14.16
N LEU A 152 -14.06 2.93 -13.40
CA LEU A 152 -14.10 3.05 -11.94
C LEU A 152 -14.20 4.51 -11.51
N PRO A 153 -14.83 4.79 -10.36
CA PRO A 153 -15.02 6.16 -9.87
C PRO A 153 -13.72 6.72 -9.29
N VAL A 154 -12.88 7.30 -10.11
CA VAL A 154 -11.66 7.99 -9.71
C VAL A 154 -11.89 9.48 -9.51
N ALA A 155 -11.05 10.13 -8.69
CA ALA A 155 -11.00 11.57 -8.66
C ALA A 155 -10.34 12.10 -9.94
N PRO A 156 -10.94 13.10 -10.63
CA PRO A 156 -10.34 13.71 -11.82
C PRO A 156 -8.90 14.12 -11.55
N SER A 157 -8.00 13.73 -12.44
CA SER A 157 -6.57 13.88 -12.23
C SER A 157 -5.85 14.39 -13.47
N TRP A 158 -4.81 15.15 -13.25
CA TRP A 158 -3.95 15.75 -14.26
C TRP A 158 -2.50 15.52 -13.89
N TRP A 159 -1.64 15.53 -14.88
CA TRP A 159 -0.21 15.33 -14.68
C TRP A 159 0.55 16.56 -15.14
N PHE A 160 1.29 17.18 -14.25
CA PHE A 160 2.16 18.31 -14.54
C PHE A 160 3.61 17.83 -14.63
N THR A 161 4.17 17.95 -15.84
CA THR A 161 5.53 17.51 -16.17
C THR A 161 6.40 18.69 -16.57
N ARG A 162 7.69 18.46 -16.80
CA ARG A 162 8.61 19.45 -17.40
C ARG A 162 8.17 19.93 -18.79
N HIS A 163 7.26 19.23 -19.44
CA HIS A 163 6.71 19.58 -20.74
C HIS A 163 5.33 20.25 -20.64
N GLY A 164 4.87 20.56 -19.44
CA GLY A 164 3.56 21.13 -19.15
C GLY A 164 2.51 20.07 -18.76
N TRP A 165 1.26 20.44 -18.94
CA TRP A 165 0.11 19.66 -18.53
C TRP A 165 -0.20 18.47 -19.45
N TRP A 166 -0.64 17.38 -18.86
CA TRP A 166 -1.21 16.24 -19.56
C TRP A 166 -2.50 15.78 -18.87
N PRO A 167 -3.63 15.53 -19.62
CA PRO A 167 -3.77 15.81 -21.05
C PRO A 167 -3.93 17.32 -21.34
N VAL A 168 -4.52 18.07 -20.41
CA VAL A 168 -4.76 19.53 -20.49
C VAL A 168 -4.66 20.12 -19.09
N ARG A 169 -4.64 21.45 -19.00
CA ARG A 169 -4.69 22.15 -17.69
C ARG A 169 -6.07 21.95 -17.03
N PRO A 170 -6.13 21.68 -15.70
CA PRO A 170 -7.41 21.61 -14.99
C PRO A 170 -8.21 22.94 -15.09
N PRO A 171 -9.55 22.87 -14.97
CA PRO A 171 -10.40 24.05 -15.02
C PRO A 171 -10.05 25.10 -13.95
N ALA A 172 -10.05 26.38 -14.33
CA ALA A 172 -9.80 27.47 -13.39
C ALA A 172 -10.83 27.48 -12.26
N GLY A 173 -10.39 27.78 -11.04
CA GLY A 173 -11.23 27.81 -9.84
C GLY A 173 -11.53 26.44 -9.23
N LEU A 174 -11.14 25.34 -9.88
CA LEU A 174 -11.25 24.01 -9.28
C LEU A 174 -10.32 23.91 -8.06
N ARG A 175 -10.77 23.25 -7.01
CA ARG A 175 -9.95 22.93 -5.83
C ARG A 175 -9.23 21.61 -6.06
N VAL A 176 -7.91 21.63 -5.96
CA VAL A 176 -7.06 20.48 -6.27
C VAL A 176 -6.04 20.23 -5.17
N ILE A 177 -5.58 18.98 -5.08
CA ILE A 177 -4.43 18.57 -4.27
C ILE A 177 -3.27 18.22 -5.23
N ALA A 178 -2.09 18.75 -4.94
CA ALA A 178 -0.86 18.45 -5.67
C ALA A 178 -0.02 17.43 -4.89
N LYS A 179 0.44 16.37 -5.56
CA LYS A 179 1.20 15.26 -4.94
C LYS A 179 2.40 14.91 -5.81
N PRO A 180 3.57 14.63 -5.23
CA PRO A 180 4.63 13.94 -5.96
C PRO A 180 4.09 12.65 -6.57
N THR A 181 4.40 12.39 -7.84
CA THR A 181 3.76 11.30 -8.60
C THR A 181 4.13 9.91 -8.11
N LEU A 182 5.36 9.75 -7.56
CA LEU A 182 5.98 8.45 -7.29
C LEU A 182 6.12 8.12 -5.79
N ASP A 183 5.74 9.02 -4.90
CA ASP A 183 5.92 8.81 -3.46
C ASP A 183 4.64 8.35 -2.75
N SER A 184 4.80 7.78 -1.56
CA SER A 184 3.75 7.28 -0.67
C SER A 184 3.89 7.90 0.73
N ALA A 185 3.14 7.41 1.72
CA ALA A 185 3.21 7.86 3.12
C ALA A 185 3.11 9.39 3.30
N SER A 186 2.33 10.07 2.47
CA SER A 186 2.16 11.52 2.46
C SER A 186 3.46 12.34 2.26
N VAL A 187 4.55 11.75 1.76
CA VAL A 187 5.77 12.47 1.38
C VAL A 187 5.40 13.57 0.38
N GLY A 188 5.78 14.82 0.68
CA GLY A 188 5.44 16.02 -0.10
C GLY A 188 3.98 16.46 0.00
N ILE A 189 3.21 15.98 0.98
CA ILE A 189 1.83 16.40 1.22
C ILE A 189 1.74 17.14 2.55
N HIS A 190 1.49 18.45 2.45
CA HIS A 190 1.38 19.39 3.57
C HIS A 190 0.06 20.14 3.52
N GLY A 191 -0.21 20.98 4.50
CA GLY A 191 -1.45 21.75 4.58
C GLY A 191 -1.71 22.67 3.37
N ASP A 192 -0.68 23.11 2.66
CA ASP A 192 -0.73 23.94 1.46
C ASP A 192 -0.76 23.14 0.14
N SER A 193 -0.73 21.80 0.21
CA SER A 193 -0.87 20.95 -0.99
C SER A 193 -2.24 21.06 -1.65
N VAL A 194 -3.25 21.54 -0.92
CA VAL A 194 -4.59 21.84 -1.44
C VAL A 194 -4.69 23.32 -1.81
N SER A 195 -5.01 23.59 -3.06
CA SER A 195 -5.12 24.96 -3.57
C SER A 195 -6.15 25.08 -4.69
N LEU A 196 -6.47 26.32 -5.10
CA LEU A 196 -7.29 26.57 -6.29
C LEU A 196 -6.43 26.57 -7.56
N VAL A 197 -7.03 26.16 -8.66
CA VAL A 197 -6.45 26.32 -10.00
C VAL A 197 -6.53 27.80 -10.38
N ASP A 198 -5.49 28.54 -10.05
CA ASP A 198 -5.32 29.97 -10.32
C ASP A 198 -4.11 30.23 -11.24
N ALA A 199 -3.78 31.50 -11.47
CA ALA A 199 -2.62 31.89 -12.28
C ALA A 199 -1.26 31.52 -11.65
N GLY A 200 -1.19 31.33 -10.33
CA GLY A 200 0.03 30.99 -9.59
C GLY A 200 0.27 29.48 -9.47
N LEU A 201 -0.70 28.62 -9.83
CA LEU A 201 -0.60 27.18 -9.64
C LEU A 201 0.65 26.59 -10.30
N GLU A 202 0.93 26.96 -11.54
CA GLU A 202 2.08 26.40 -12.27
C GLU A 202 3.42 26.73 -11.61
N THR A 203 3.56 27.94 -11.07
CA THR A 203 4.76 28.32 -10.32
C THR A 203 4.95 27.45 -9.07
N ARG A 204 3.84 27.18 -8.33
CA ARG A 204 3.88 26.30 -7.17
C ARG A 204 4.24 24.85 -7.56
N LEU A 205 3.65 24.34 -8.65
CA LEU A 205 3.93 23.00 -9.15
C LEU A 205 5.36 22.87 -9.68
N MET A 206 5.92 23.89 -10.30
CA MET A 206 7.33 23.90 -10.72
C MET A 206 8.26 23.79 -9.51
N SER A 207 8.03 24.61 -8.49
CA SER A 207 8.81 24.53 -7.25
C SER A 207 8.72 23.15 -6.59
N LEU A 208 7.52 22.58 -6.51
CA LEU A 208 7.32 21.23 -5.97
C LEU A 208 8.02 20.16 -6.83
N ALA A 209 7.92 20.26 -8.15
CA ALA A 209 8.57 19.33 -9.08
C ALA A 209 10.11 19.41 -8.99
N GLU A 210 10.67 20.59 -8.75
CA GLU A 210 12.10 20.77 -8.53
C GLU A 210 12.54 20.16 -7.20
N SER A 211 11.81 20.41 -6.10
CA SER A 211 12.10 19.87 -4.77
C SER A 211 12.09 18.34 -4.75
N PHE A 212 11.11 17.74 -5.42
CA PHE A 212 10.95 16.28 -5.49
C PHE A 212 11.56 15.64 -6.75
N ARG A 213 12.19 16.42 -7.62
CA ARG A 213 12.87 15.96 -8.86
C ARG A 213 11.99 15.02 -9.71
N GLN A 214 10.68 15.23 -9.72
CA GLN A 214 9.72 14.43 -10.44
C GLN A 214 8.49 15.23 -10.89
N ALA A 215 7.68 14.65 -11.75
CA ALA A 215 6.41 15.23 -12.14
C ALA A 215 5.40 15.21 -10.97
N ILE A 216 4.38 16.07 -11.06
CA ILE A 216 3.37 16.25 -10.03
C ILE A 216 2.03 15.73 -10.54
N THR A 217 1.38 14.87 -9.78
CA THR A 217 -0.01 14.50 -9.97
C THR A 217 -0.87 15.53 -9.28
N VAL A 218 -1.76 16.17 -10.04
CA VAL A 218 -2.73 17.14 -9.56
C VAL A 218 -4.10 16.46 -9.62
N GLN A 219 -4.83 16.44 -8.53
CA GLN A 219 -6.07 15.69 -8.41
C GLN A 219 -7.17 16.56 -7.82
N GLU A 220 -8.41 16.43 -8.28
CA GLU A 220 -9.54 17.12 -7.65
C GLU A 220 -9.60 16.77 -6.17
N PHE A 221 -9.68 17.77 -5.31
CA PHE A 221 -9.82 17.57 -3.88
C PHE A 221 -11.29 17.34 -3.51
N ILE A 222 -11.56 16.16 -2.95
CA ILE A 222 -12.89 15.76 -2.49
C ILE A 222 -12.97 15.98 -0.97
N PRO A 223 -13.72 16.98 -0.47
CA PRO A 223 -13.91 17.14 0.97
C PRO A 223 -14.83 16.07 1.52
N GLY A 224 -14.55 15.58 2.75
CA GLY A 224 -15.40 14.58 3.40
C GLY A 224 -14.63 13.52 4.19
N PHE A 225 -14.99 12.25 4.04
CA PHE A 225 -14.38 11.14 4.75
C PHE A 225 -13.16 10.59 4.01
N GLU A 226 -12.20 10.04 4.76
CA GLU A 226 -11.15 9.17 4.23
C GLU A 226 -11.46 7.73 4.56
N VAL A 227 -11.36 6.85 3.55
CA VAL A 227 -11.70 5.43 3.68
C VAL A 227 -10.66 4.58 2.97
N GLU A 228 -10.07 3.65 3.69
CA GLU A 228 -9.18 2.64 3.14
C GLU A 228 -9.93 1.32 2.95
N VAL A 229 -9.73 0.66 1.83
CA VAL A 229 -10.30 -0.65 1.57
C VAL A 229 -9.20 -1.68 1.37
N PRO A 230 -8.87 -2.45 2.44
CA PRO A 230 -7.95 -3.58 2.32
C PRO A 230 -8.50 -4.67 1.39
N VAL A 231 -7.66 -5.13 0.47
CA VAL A 231 -7.93 -6.29 -0.38
C VAL A 231 -6.95 -7.40 -0.01
N LEU A 232 -7.48 -8.56 0.32
CA LEU A 232 -6.72 -9.78 0.58
C LEU A 232 -6.96 -10.77 -0.55
N GLU A 233 -5.91 -11.37 -1.09
CA GLU A 233 -6.01 -12.34 -2.16
C GLU A 233 -5.44 -13.70 -1.73
N ALA A 234 -6.26 -14.72 -1.84
CA ALA A 234 -5.84 -16.12 -1.81
C ALA A 234 -5.89 -16.70 -3.23
N GLN A 235 -6.98 -17.36 -3.62
CA GLN A 235 -7.25 -17.74 -5.00
C GLN A 235 -7.99 -16.63 -5.76
N GLU A 236 -8.80 -15.85 -5.02
CA GLU A 236 -9.57 -14.71 -5.53
C GLU A 236 -9.37 -13.50 -4.62
N PRO A 237 -9.27 -12.28 -5.16
CA PRO A 237 -9.18 -11.07 -4.37
C PRO A 237 -10.50 -10.74 -3.67
N ARG A 238 -10.43 -10.35 -2.40
CA ARG A 238 -11.57 -10.03 -1.54
C ARG A 238 -11.33 -8.77 -0.74
N ALA A 239 -12.22 -7.82 -0.90
CA ALA A 239 -12.36 -6.66 -0.03
C ALA A 239 -13.45 -6.99 1.01
N CYS A 240 -13.10 -7.01 2.29
CA CYS A 240 -14.01 -7.49 3.34
C CYS A 240 -14.58 -6.37 4.20
N MET A 241 -13.99 -5.18 4.15
CA MET A 241 -14.39 -4.02 4.95
C MET A 241 -13.93 -2.73 4.27
N ALA A 242 -14.75 -1.70 4.35
CA ALA A 242 -14.35 -0.32 4.13
C ALA A 242 -13.99 0.27 5.50
N VAL A 243 -12.75 0.67 5.68
CA VAL A 243 -12.20 1.14 6.96
C VAL A 243 -12.06 2.65 6.90
N GLY A 244 -12.88 3.36 7.69
CA GLY A 244 -12.81 4.81 7.80
C GLY A 244 -11.65 5.25 8.68
N ILE A 245 -11.11 6.43 8.38
CA ILE A 245 -10.08 7.10 9.19
C ILE A 245 -10.74 8.20 10.02
N GLN A 246 -10.48 8.19 11.31
CA GLN A 246 -10.87 9.23 12.24
C GLN A 246 -9.62 10.02 12.67
N LEU A 247 -9.64 11.34 12.49
CA LEU A 247 -8.55 12.24 12.87
C LEU A 247 -9.03 13.19 13.96
N HIS A 248 -8.32 13.23 15.10
CA HIS A 248 -8.67 14.07 16.25
C HIS A 248 -10.15 13.93 16.68
N GLY A 249 -10.68 12.69 16.69
CA GLY A 249 -12.05 12.37 17.07
C GLY A 249 -13.12 12.71 16.01
N ARG A 250 -12.71 13.17 14.80
CA ARG A 250 -13.63 13.49 13.69
C ARG A 250 -13.54 12.43 12.61
N ARG A 251 -14.68 11.85 12.23
CA ARG A 251 -14.82 10.89 11.12
C ARG A 251 -14.98 11.62 9.78
N ASN A 252 -15.88 12.60 9.71
CA ASN A 252 -15.94 13.48 8.55
C ASN A 252 -14.88 14.57 8.69
N LEU A 253 -13.82 14.47 7.89
CA LEU A 253 -12.68 15.38 7.93
C LEU A 253 -12.98 16.71 7.22
N GLY A 254 -14.05 16.75 6.39
CA GLY A 254 -14.37 17.93 5.60
C GLY A 254 -13.20 18.33 4.71
N ASP A 255 -12.68 19.51 4.95
CA ASP A 255 -11.51 20.07 4.23
C ASP A 255 -10.16 19.61 4.77
N SER A 256 -10.14 18.88 5.88
CA SER A 256 -8.93 18.28 6.41
C SER A 256 -8.61 16.95 5.70
N PHE A 257 -7.35 16.55 5.75
CA PHE A 257 -6.85 15.29 5.20
C PHE A 257 -5.60 14.89 5.98
N LEU A 258 -5.20 13.62 5.89
CA LEU A 258 -3.96 13.16 6.50
C LEU A 258 -2.75 13.82 5.82
N VAL A 259 -1.98 14.56 6.60
CA VAL A 259 -0.69 15.13 6.17
C VAL A 259 0.47 14.29 6.69
N TYR A 260 1.67 14.59 6.18
CA TYR A 260 2.91 13.92 6.57
C TYR A 260 3.09 13.82 8.10
N ASP A 261 2.86 14.92 8.83
CA ASP A 261 3.01 14.96 10.29
C ASP A 261 2.00 14.07 11.02
N ASP A 262 0.76 13.96 10.53
CA ASP A 262 -0.28 13.10 11.12
C ASP A 262 0.09 11.61 10.97
N VAL A 263 0.59 11.23 9.81
CA VAL A 263 1.03 9.85 9.53
C VAL A 263 2.27 9.51 10.37
N PHE A 264 3.22 10.43 10.45
CA PHE A 264 4.44 10.25 11.24
C PHE A 264 4.16 10.14 12.75
N ALA A 265 3.19 10.92 13.25
CA ALA A 265 2.80 10.92 14.67
C ALA A 265 1.84 9.78 15.05
N ASP A 266 1.36 8.99 14.08
CA ASP A 266 0.36 7.94 14.28
C ASP A 266 -0.93 8.45 14.97
N GLY A 267 -1.33 9.69 14.62
CA GLY A 267 -2.35 10.49 15.30
C GLY A 267 -3.78 10.24 14.85
N TYR A 268 -4.06 9.12 14.19
CA TYR A 268 -5.36 8.76 13.63
C TYR A 268 -5.84 7.39 14.12
N GLU A 269 -7.14 7.15 13.98
CA GLU A 269 -7.80 5.91 14.40
C GLU A 269 -8.64 5.33 13.26
N PHE A 270 -8.92 4.02 13.34
CA PHE A 270 -9.74 3.32 12.37
C PHE A 270 -11.13 3.01 12.91
N TYR A 271 -12.14 2.98 12.01
CA TYR A 271 -13.50 2.55 12.32
C TYR A 271 -14.15 1.84 11.13
N ASP A 272 -15.21 1.08 11.37
CA ASP A 272 -16.01 0.46 10.28
C ASP A 272 -16.87 1.51 9.60
N PHE A 273 -16.53 1.87 8.35
CA PHE A 273 -17.25 2.89 7.60
C PHE A 273 -18.70 2.51 7.30
N SER A 274 -19.07 1.22 7.38
CA SER A 274 -20.47 0.79 7.24
C SER A 274 -21.41 1.35 8.31
N GLU A 275 -20.86 1.90 9.42
CA GLU A 275 -21.61 2.63 10.43
C GLU A 275 -22.11 3.98 9.93
N GLU A 276 -21.37 4.62 8.99
CA GLU A 276 -21.74 5.90 8.35
C GLU A 276 -22.61 5.68 7.11
N ASP A 277 -22.14 4.83 6.20
CA ASP A 277 -22.84 4.49 4.95
C ASP A 277 -22.61 3.02 4.56
N ARG A 278 -23.54 2.17 4.92
CA ARG A 278 -23.49 0.74 4.60
C ARG A 278 -23.50 0.45 3.10
N LYS A 279 -24.28 1.22 2.33
CA LYS A 279 -24.40 1.01 0.89
C LYS A 279 -23.15 1.50 0.16
N GLY A 280 -22.64 2.67 0.54
CA GLY A 280 -21.39 3.21 0.03
C GLY A 280 -20.21 2.29 0.36
N ALA A 281 -20.13 1.77 1.59
CA ALA A 281 -19.11 0.79 1.99
C ALA A 281 -19.11 -0.45 1.09
N ALA A 282 -20.29 -1.02 0.81
CA ALA A 282 -20.42 -2.18 -0.08
C ALA A 282 -19.97 -1.86 -1.51
N SER A 283 -20.31 -0.67 -2.02
CA SER A 283 -19.87 -0.23 -3.36
C SER A 283 -18.35 -0.04 -3.42
N MET A 284 -17.75 0.60 -2.41
CA MET A 284 -16.30 0.80 -2.34
C MET A 284 -15.54 -0.53 -2.27
N MET A 285 -16.04 -1.51 -1.52
CA MET A 285 -15.44 -2.85 -1.50
C MET A 285 -15.44 -3.50 -2.89
N GLU A 286 -16.52 -3.37 -3.66
CA GLU A 286 -16.54 -3.91 -5.02
C GLU A 286 -15.63 -3.12 -5.96
N PHE A 287 -15.60 -1.79 -5.88
CA PHE A 287 -14.65 -0.97 -6.66
C PHE A 287 -13.19 -1.31 -6.33
N ALA A 288 -12.87 -1.53 -5.05
CA ALA A 288 -11.54 -1.92 -4.63
C ALA A 288 -11.13 -3.29 -5.21
N ARG A 289 -12.02 -4.26 -5.18
CA ARG A 289 -11.81 -5.56 -5.81
C ARG A 289 -11.58 -5.44 -7.32
N GLN A 290 -12.38 -4.63 -8.00
CA GLN A 290 -12.23 -4.38 -9.45
C GLN A 290 -10.93 -3.64 -9.76
N ALA A 291 -10.53 -2.66 -8.96
CA ALA A 291 -9.26 -1.96 -9.11
C ALA A 291 -8.06 -2.90 -8.95
N HIS A 292 -8.08 -3.76 -7.94
CA HIS A 292 -7.06 -4.80 -7.73
C HIS A 292 -6.90 -5.69 -8.96
N VAL A 293 -8.02 -6.24 -9.47
CA VAL A 293 -8.02 -7.11 -10.66
C VAL A 293 -7.60 -6.33 -11.92
N GLY A 294 -8.16 -5.14 -12.14
CA GLY A 294 -7.90 -4.35 -13.33
C GLY A 294 -6.45 -3.89 -13.45
N LEU A 295 -5.79 -3.59 -12.32
CA LEU A 295 -4.37 -3.24 -12.29
C LEU A 295 -3.44 -4.46 -12.29
N GLY A 296 -3.97 -5.67 -12.18
CA GLY A 296 -3.20 -6.91 -12.13
C GLY A 296 -2.40 -7.08 -10.84
N PHE A 297 -2.87 -6.50 -9.72
CA PHE A 297 -2.22 -6.65 -8.43
C PHE A 297 -2.30 -8.10 -7.95
N ILE A 298 -1.32 -8.50 -7.16
CA ILE A 298 -1.19 -9.84 -6.58
C ILE A 298 -0.93 -9.70 -5.08
N GLY A 299 -1.60 -10.53 -4.28
CA GLY A 299 -1.45 -10.55 -2.83
C GLY A 299 -2.23 -9.43 -2.14
N PRO A 300 -1.70 -8.79 -1.07
CA PRO A 300 -2.40 -7.70 -0.40
C PRO A 300 -2.33 -6.41 -1.22
N SER A 301 -3.42 -5.68 -1.26
CA SER A 301 -3.44 -4.31 -1.79
C SER A 301 -4.40 -3.44 -0.98
N ARG A 302 -4.28 -2.12 -1.10
CA ARG A 302 -5.19 -1.17 -0.46
C ARG A 302 -5.63 -0.12 -1.48
N ILE A 303 -6.91 0.17 -1.48
CA ILE A 303 -7.51 1.18 -2.33
C ILE A 303 -8.09 2.26 -1.44
N ASP A 304 -7.67 3.50 -1.65
CA ASP A 304 -7.98 4.61 -0.77
C ASP A 304 -8.99 5.55 -1.45
N PHE A 305 -10.03 5.89 -0.70
CA PHE A 305 -11.15 6.68 -1.19
C PHE A 305 -11.29 7.99 -0.40
N ARG A 306 -11.77 9.02 -1.08
CA ARG A 306 -12.46 10.14 -0.43
C ARG A 306 -13.95 10.01 -0.71
N VAL A 307 -14.76 10.24 0.33
CA VAL A 307 -16.22 10.18 0.23
C VAL A 307 -16.80 11.52 0.59
N SER A 308 -17.50 12.15 -0.35
CA SER A 308 -18.13 13.45 -0.11
C SER A 308 -19.27 13.36 0.91
N ALA A 309 -19.72 14.50 1.43
CA ALA A 309 -20.87 14.57 2.31
C ALA A 309 -22.18 14.04 1.68
N THR A 310 -22.23 13.92 0.35
CA THR A 310 -23.37 13.36 -0.40
C THR A 310 -23.23 11.86 -0.68
N GLY A 311 -22.14 11.22 -0.19
CA GLY A 311 -21.88 9.80 -0.39
C GLY A 311 -21.21 9.46 -1.74
N ASP A 312 -20.74 10.47 -2.51
CA ASP A 312 -19.98 10.22 -3.74
C ASP A 312 -18.55 9.80 -3.38
N ALA A 313 -18.24 8.51 -3.61
CA ALA A 313 -16.94 7.92 -3.31
C ALA A 313 -16.04 7.96 -4.55
N ARG A 314 -14.80 8.44 -4.38
CA ARG A 314 -13.79 8.52 -5.44
C ARG A 314 -12.49 7.87 -5.00
N ILE A 315 -11.92 7.02 -5.86
CA ILE A 315 -10.59 6.45 -5.67
C ILE A 315 -9.56 7.58 -5.81
N MET A 316 -8.73 7.73 -4.79
CA MET A 316 -7.68 8.74 -4.73
C MET A 316 -6.30 8.13 -4.90
N GLU A 317 -6.12 6.91 -4.37
CA GLU A 317 -4.83 6.22 -4.35
C GLU A 317 -5.02 4.70 -4.34
N VAL A 318 -4.00 3.99 -4.81
CA VAL A 318 -3.90 2.54 -4.67
C VAL A 318 -2.49 2.16 -4.25
N THR A 319 -2.36 1.09 -3.50
CA THR A 319 -1.05 0.49 -3.25
C THR A 319 -1.12 -1.03 -3.36
N CYS A 320 -0.22 -1.60 -4.17
CA CYS A 320 0.01 -3.04 -4.23
C CYS A 320 1.04 -3.53 -3.20
N LYS A 321 1.53 -2.63 -2.38
CA LYS A 321 2.54 -2.86 -1.36
C LYS A 321 2.16 -2.09 -0.09
N PRO A 322 1.00 -2.44 0.50
CA PRO A 322 0.53 -1.74 1.70
C PRO A 322 1.48 -1.99 2.87
N HIS A 323 1.61 -0.99 3.71
CA HIS A 323 2.26 -1.15 5.00
C HIS A 323 1.42 -2.09 5.86
N LEU A 324 1.96 -3.24 6.26
CA LEU A 324 1.23 -4.28 6.99
C LEU A 324 1.74 -4.40 8.43
N THR A 325 1.93 -3.26 9.10
CA THR A 325 2.29 -3.20 10.52
C THR A 325 1.08 -3.40 11.43
N ALA A 326 1.30 -3.41 12.73
CA ALA A 326 0.23 -3.68 13.71
C ALA A 326 -0.83 -2.56 13.80
N HIS A 327 -0.53 -1.32 13.34
CA HIS A 327 -1.50 -0.22 13.28
C HIS A 327 -1.80 0.16 11.83
N THR A 328 -2.73 -0.58 11.21
CA THR A 328 -3.17 -0.38 9.82
C THR A 328 -4.62 -0.81 9.65
N SER A 329 -5.25 -0.40 8.56
CA SER A 329 -6.60 -0.87 8.20
C SER A 329 -6.68 -2.40 8.02
N PHE A 330 -5.57 -3.07 7.66
CA PHE A 330 -5.51 -4.53 7.62
C PHE A 330 -5.58 -5.13 9.02
N ALA A 331 -4.81 -4.61 9.97
CA ALA A 331 -4.86 -5.07 11.36
C ALA A 331 -6.24 -4.84 11.97
N TYR A 332 -6.85 -3.68 11.68
CA TYR A 332 -8.23 -3.38 12.09
C TYR A 332 -9.23 -4.38 11.51
N LEU A 333 -9.17 -4.65 10.20
CA LEU A 333 -9.99 -5.66 9.53
C LEU A 333 -9.85 -7.03 10.20
N LEU A 334 -8.61 -7.47 10.46
CA LEU A 334 -8.36 -8.80 11.05
C LEU A 334 -8.90 -8.87 12.49
N ALA A 335 -8.71 -7.83 13.29
CA ALA A 335 -9.27 -7.76 14.63
C ALA A 335 -10.82 -7.84 14.62
N ALA A 336 -11.47 -7.15 13.67
CA ALA A 336 -12.91 -7.23 13.46
C ALA A 336 -13.38 -8.63 13.05
N MET A 337 -12.55 -9.39 12.33
CA MET A 337 -12.79 -10.80 11.98
C MET A 337 -12.44 -11.78 13.10
N GLY A 338 -11.92 -11.32 14.24
CA GLY A 338 -11.50 -12.15 15.38
C GLY A 338 -10.14 -12.82 15.18
N HIS A 339 -9.27 -12.24 14.36
CA HIS A 339 -7.93 -12.71 14.05
C HIS A 339 -6.84 -11.80 14.64
N SER A 340 -5.68 -12.38 14.90
CA SER A 340 -4.50 -11.68 15.39
C SER A 340 -3.66 -11.12 14.21
N TYR A 341 -2.68 -10.26 14.55
CA TYR A 341 -1.66 -9.82 13.62
C TYR A 341 -0.82 -10.99 13.07
N ALA A 342 -0.51 -11.97 13.91
CA ALA A 342 0.18 -13.20 13.48
C ALA A 342 -0.63 -13.99 12.44
N ASP A 343 -1.97 -13.99 12.54
CA ASP A 343 -2.84 -14.61 11.54
C ASP A 343 -2.79 -13.87 10.18
N LEU A 344 -2.60 -12.54 10.18
CA LEU A 344 -2.37 -11.79 8.94
C LEU A 344 -1.10 -12.27 8.25
N LEU A 345 0.02 -12.33 8.97
CA LEU A 345 1.30 -12.76 8.42
C LEU A 345 1.26 -14.23 7.95
N LYS A 346 0.60 -15.08 8.71
CA LYS A 346 0.33 -16.46 8.34
C LYS A 346 -0.52 -16.58 7.08
N PHE A 347 -1.55 -15.74 6.96
CA PHE A 347 -2.38 -15.66 5.76
C PHE A 347 -1.56 -15.29 4.53
N LEU A 348 -0.65 -14.32 4.61
CA LEU A 348 0.22 -13.93 3.49
C LEU A 348 1.02 -15.11 2.93
N VAL A 349 1.60 -15.90 3.80
CA VAL A 349 2.39 -17.09 3.40
C VAL A 349 1.49 -18.18 2.80
N GLY A 350 0.38 -18.48 3.47
CA GLY A 350 -0.54 -19.52 3.01
C GLY A 350 -1.21 -19.18 1.68
N SER A 351 -1.62 -17.92 1.51
CA SER A 351 -2.22 -17.43 0.27
C SER A 351 -1.21 -17.41 -0.89
N ALA A 352 0.03 -16.96 -0.64
CA ALA A 352 1.08 -17.03 -1.64
C ALA A 352 1.38 -18.48 -2.05
N ALA A 353 1.45 -19.39 -1.09
CA ALA A 353 1.66 -20.81 -1.37
C ALA A 353 0.52 -21.41 -2.22
N GLN A 354 -0.73 -21.05 -1.94
CA GLN A 354 -1.89 -21.49 -2.74
C GLN A 354 -1.80 -20.99 -4.18
N ARG A 355 -1.55 -19.69 -4.39
CA ARG A 355 -1.43 -19.10 -5.73
C ARG A 355 -0.28 -19.72 -6.54
N LEU A 356 0.82 -20.03 -5.88
CA LEU A 356 2.04 -20.55 -6.52
C LEU A 356 2.08 -22.08 -6.60
N GLY A 357 1.06 -22.77 -6.10
CA GLY A 357 0.98 -24.24 -6.11
C GLY A 357 2.08 -24.90 -5.27
N ILE A 358 2.52 -24.26 -4.17
CA ILE A 358 3.53 -24.80 -3.27
C ILE A 358 2.86 -25.83 -2.37
N ASN A 359 3.27 -27.08 -2.49
CA ASN A 359 2.76 -28.20 -1.70
C ASN A 359 3.82 -28.67 -0.68
N PRO A 360 3.42 -29.29 0.45
CA PRO A 360 4.33 -30.01 1.31
C PRO A 360 5.12 -31.07 0.51
N MET A 361 6.40 -31.17 0.80
CA MET A 361 7.25 -32.23 0.22
C MET A 361 6.97 -33.57 0.88
#